data_b5e61dc54c286349d99d128d6616d091
#
_entry.id   b5e61dc54c286349d99d128d6616d091
#
_cell.length_a   1.000
_cell.length_b   1.000
_cell.length_c   1.000
_cell.angle_alpha   90.00
_cell.angle_beta   90.00
_cell.angle_gamma   90.00
#
_symmetry.space_group_name_H-M   'P 1'
#
loop_
_entity.id
_entity.type
_entity.pdbx_description
1 polymer ?
#
loop_
_entity_poly.entity_id
_entity_poly.type
_entity_poly.pdbx_seq_one_letter_code
_entity_poly.pdbx_strand_id
1 'polypeptide(L)'
;GKTFHEGDWLSIDGSTGKIYDGAIPTVDASIGGEFGRVMGWADQYRRLKVRTNADTPHDAAQARKFGAEGIGLCRTEHMFFEGDRIAAIREMICSDTVEQREAALAILEPMQQSDFEGIYEAMEGCPVTIRFLDPPLHEFVPTEEADIEKLASDMGKTVAEIKNIIAGLHEFNPMMGHRGCRLAVTYPEIAAMQTRAVIK
;
A
#
# COMPACT_ATOMS: atom_id res chain seq x y z
N GLY A 1 0.97 -3.08 -41.42
CA GLY A 1 1.19 -3.01 -39.99
C GLY A 1 2.44 -3.79 -39.63
N LYS A 2 3.05 -3.48 -38.50
CA LYS A 2 4.17 -4.25 -37.95
C LYS A 2 3.63 -5.25 -36.92
N THR A 3 4.13 -6.47 -36.93
CA THR A 3 3.81 -7.50 -35.96
C THR A 3 4.89 -7.53 -34.89
N PHE A 4 4.50 -7.60 -33.63
CA PHE A 4 5.39 -7.77 -32.49
C PHE A 4 5.14 -9.10 -31.84
N HIS A 5 6.14 -9.67 -31.19
CA HIS A 5 6.08 -10.95 -30.52
C HIS A 5 6.36 -10.76 -29.01
N GLU A 6 6.07 -11.76 -28.23
CA GLU A 6 6.42 -11.78 -26.81
C GLU A 6 7.95 -11.63 -26.64
N GLY A 7 8.36 -10.69 -25.79
CA GLY A 7 9.76 -10.33 -25.57
C GLY A 7 10.25 -9.13 -26.39
N ASP A 8 9.49 -8.64 -27.37
CA ASP A 8 9.82 -7.41 -28.12
C ASP A 8 9.66 -6.16 -27.24
N TRP A 9 10.61 -5.25 -27.37
CA TRP A 9 10.54 -3.96 -26.67
C TRP A 9 9.70 -2.95 -27.44
N LEU A 10 8.79 -2.31 -26.72
CA LEU A 10 7.99 -1.17 -27.22
C LEU A 10 8.09 -0.02 -26.23
N SER A 11 8.22 1.20 -26.72
CA SER A 11 8.14 2.41 -25.92
C SER A 11 6.86 3.18 -26.23
N ILE A 12 6.19 3.67 -25.20
CA ILE A 12 4.91 4.37 -25.30
C ILE A 12 5.07 5.79 -24.76
N ASP A 13 4.66 6.78 -25.58
CA ASP A 13 4.49 8.16 -25.13
C ASP A 13 3.01 8.37 -24.77
N GLY A 14 2.71 8.34 -23.49
CA GLY A 14 1.34 8.51 -22.98
C GLY A 14 0.74 9.89 -23.24
N SER A 15 1.58 10.91 -23.45
CA SER A 15 1.09 12.28 -23.71
C SER A 15 0.61 12.47 -25.14
N THR A 16 1.26 11.82 -26.10
CA THR A 16 0.94 11.93 -27.54
C THR A 16 0.23 10.71 -28.09
N GLY A 17 0.19 9.59 -27.34
CA GLY A 17 -0.34 8.32 -27.77
C GLY A 17 0.54 7.60 -28.82
N LYS A 18 1.77 8.03 -29.01
CA LYS A 18 2.70 7.41 -29.96
C LYS A 18 3.32 6.15 -29.37
N ILE A 19 3.48 5.15 -30.23
CA ILE A 19 4.18 3.91 -29.93
C ILE A 19 5.43 3.84 -30.80
N TYR A 20 6.55 3.54 -30.17
CA TYR A 20 7.84 3.42 -30.83
C TYR A 20 8.33 1.99 -30.76
N ASP A 21 8.98 1.55 -31.81
CA ASP A 21 9.61 0.24 -31.90
C ASP A 21 10.95 0.26 -31.17
N GLY A 22 11.11 -0.61 -30.19
CA GLY A 22 12.31 -0.73 -29.38
C GLY A 22 12.28 0.07 -28.07
N ALA A 23 13.36 -0.08 -27.30
CA ALA A 23 13.59 0.68 -26.07
C ALA A 23 14.18 2.05 -26.42
N ILE A 24 13.40 3.12 -26.21
CA ILE A 24 13.85 4.48 -26.41
C ILE A 24 14.50 5.01 -25.13
N PRO A 25 15.64 5.71 -25.21
CA PRO A 25 16.24 6.36 -24.05
C PRO A 25 15.25 7.32 -23.38
N THR A 26 15.07 7.15 -22.07
CA THR A 26 14.24 8.02 -21.23
C THR A 26 15.13 8.86 -20.31
N VAL A 27 14.62 9.98 -19.87
CA VAL A 27 15.24 10.83 -18.85
C VAL A 27 14.34 10.91 -17.64
N ASP A 28 14.94 10.90 -16.46
CA ASP A 28 14.19 11.09 -15.22
C ASP A 28 13.59 12.48 -15.16
N ALA A 29 12.37 12.57 -14.65
CA ALA A 29 11.75 13.84 -14.38
C ALA A 29 12.56 14.62 -13.32
N SER A 30 12.78 15.90 -13.57
CA SER A 30 13.49 16.77 -12.64
C SER A 30 12.84 18.16 -12.58
N ILE A 31 12.91 18.77 -11.39
CA ILE A 31 12.52 20.17 -11.20
C ILE A 31 13.76 21.03 -11.45
N GLY A 32 14.00 21.37 -12.71
CA GLY A 32 15.18 22.13 -13.11
C GLY A 32 14.87 23.15 -14.22
N GLY A 33 15.88 23.91 -14.62
CA GLY A 33 15.79 24.90 -15.72
C GLY A 33 14.70 25.95 -15.51
N GLU A 34 13.96 26.27 -16.55
CA GLU A 34 12.89 27.28 -16.50
C GLU A 34 11.70 26.85 -15.63
N PHE A 35 11.39 25.55 -15.58
CA PHE A 35 10.37 25.03 -14.68
C PHE A 35 10.74 25.26 -13.21
N GLY A 36 12.00 25.02 -12.84
CA GLY A 36 12.49 25.30 -11.49
C GLY A 36 12.42 26.79 -11.12
N ARG A 37 12.65 27.69 -12.08
CA ARG A 37 12.48 29.14 -11.86
C ARG A 37 11.03 29.53 -11.60
N VAL A 38 10.09 28.98 -12.36
CA VAL A 38 8.64 29.21 -12.12
C VAL A 38 8.22 28.67 -10.75
N MET A 39 8.69 27.48 -10.38
CA MET A 39 8.43 26.91 -9.06
C MET A 39 9.02 27.77 -7.94
N GLY A 40 10.23 28.31 -8.12
CA GLY A 40 10.82 29.24 -7.17
C GLY A 40 10.02 30.55 -7.00
N TRP A 41 9.40 31.04 -8.06
CA TRP A 41 8.48 32.18 -7.94
C TRP A 41 7.19 31.79 -7.21
N ALA A 42 6.62 30.63 -7.53
CA ALA A 42 5.43 30.14 -6.84
C ALA A 42 5.68 30.01 -5.32
N ASP A 43 6.85 29.52 -4.90
CA ASP A 43 7.23 29.39 -3.50
C ASP A 43 7.29 30.71 -2.73
N GLN A 44 7.56 31.84 -3.42
CA GLN A 44 7.56 33.17 -2.79
C GLN A 44 6.15 33.67 -2.43
N TYR A 45 5.12 33.21 -3.16
CA TYR A 45 3.74 33.67 -3.00
C TYR A 45 2.83 32.68 -2.33
N ARG A 46 3.12 31.37 -2.38
CA ARG A 46 2.29 30.35 -1.77
C ARG A 46 2.26 30.49 -0.25
N ARG A 47 1.10 30.20 0.35
CA ARG A 47 0.90 30.18 1.81
C ARG A 47 0.76 28.76 2.33
N LEU A 48 0.30 27.83 1.51
CA LEU A 48 0.08 26.45 1.86
C LEU A 48 1.31 25.62 1.48
N LYS A 49 1.56 24.59 2.29
CA LYS A 49 2.53 23.55 2.00
C LYS A 49 1.90 22.46 1.15
N VAL A 50 2.70 21.79 0.33
CA VAL A 50 2.26 20.69 -0.51
C VAL A 50 2.66 19.38 0.14
N ARG A 51 1.66 18.52 0.40
CA ARG A 51 1.83 17.16 0.88
C ARG A 51 1.44 16.18 -0.21
N THR A 52 2.18 15.08 -0.28
CA THR A 52 1.97 14.01 -1.25
C THR A 52 1.26 12.81 -0.63
N ASN A 53 0.83 11.87 -1.48
CA ASN A 53 0.55 10.50 -1.06
C ASN A 53 1.82 9.68 -1.29
N ALA A 54 2.26 8.94 -0.28
CA ALA A 54 3.37 8.00 -0.37
C ALA A 54 3.17 6.89 0.64
N ASP A 55 3.36 5.65 0.22
CA ASP A 55 3.04 4.46 0.99
C ASP A 55 4.29 3.59 1.25
N THR A 56 5.42 3.92 0.62
CA THR A 56 6.71 3.23 0.77
C THR A 56 7.85 4.22 1.04
N PRO A 57 8.98 3.77 1.63
CA PRO A 57 10.18 4.60 1.79
C PRO A 57 10.70 5.15 0.46
N HIS A 58 10.65 4.35 -0.61
CA HIS A 58 11.07 4.78 -1.94
C HIS A 58 10.21 5.94 -2.46
N ASP A 59 8.87 5.82 -2.36
CA ASP A 59 7.94 6.86 -2.80
C ASP A 59 8.10 8.15 -1.98
N ALA A 60 8.33 8.01 -0.67
CA ALA A 60 8.59 9.13 0.21
C ALA A 60 9.88 9.87 -0.18
N ALA A 61 10.97 9.15 -0.46
CA ALA A 61 12.22 9.74 -0.92
C ALA A 61 12.06 10.44 -2.28
N GLN A 62 11.33 9.83 -3.22
CA GLN A 62 11.05 10.42 -4.51
C GLN A 62 10.18 11.67 -4.39
N ALA A 63 9.18 11.65 -3.53
CA ALA A 63 8.34 12.81 -3.23
C ALA A 63 9.15 13.97 -2.64
N ARG A 64 10.09 13.69 -1.72
CA ARG A 64 11.01 14.70 -1.19
C ARG A 64 11.89 15.31 -2.28
N LYS A 65 12.42 14.48 -3.18
CA LYS A 65 13.20 14.94 -4.34
C LYS A 65 12.41 15.91 -5.23
N PHE A 66 11.08 15.71 -5.34
CA PHE A 66 10.18 16.62 -6.05
C PHE A 66 9.65 17.79 -5.20
N GLY A 67 10.17 17.98 -3.99
CA GLY A 67 9.83 19.13 -3.17
C GLY A 67 8.61 18.97 -2.28
N ALA A 68 8.14 17.76 -2.04
CA ALA A 68 7.05 17.53 -1.07
C ALA A 68 7.48 17.91 0.35
N GLU A 69 6.59 18.57 1.08
CA GLU A 69 6.82 19.11 2.43
C GLU A 69 6.08 18.28 3.50
N GLY A 70 5.69 17.08 3.15
CA GLY A 70 5.04 16.12 4.02
C GLY A 70 4.29 15.05 3.24
N ILE A 71 3.83 14.03 3.97
CA ILE A 71 2.90 13.04 3.47
C ILE A 71 1.51 13.38 4.01
N GLY A 72 0.56 13.62 3.11
CA GLY A 72 -0.84 13.91 3.43
C GLY A 72 -1.67 12.65 3.62
N LEU A 73 -1.24 11.54 3.02
CA LEU A 73 -1.84 10.23 3.18
C LEU A 73 -0.81 9.13 2.90
N CYS A 74 -0.54 8.33 3.93
CA CYS A 74 0.11 7.02 3.83
C CYS A 74 -0.96 5.95 4.07
N ARG A 75 -1.19 5.11 3.06
CA ARG A 75 -2.20 4.04 3.08
C ARG A 75 -1.53 2.74 3.46
N THR A 76 -1.72 2.32 4.71
CA THR A 76 -1.03 1.15 5.27
C THR A 76 -1.44 -0.17 4.62
N GLU A 77 -2.60 -0.24 4.00
CA GLU A 77 -3.05 -1.42 3.25
C GLU A 77 -2.10 -1.79 2.10
N HIS A 78 -1.46 -0.82 1.46
CA HIS A 78 -0.53 -1.09 0.38
C HIS A 78 0.73 -1.82 0.84
N MET A 79 1.13 -1.63 2.10
CA MET A 79 2.26 -2.33 2.70
C MET A 79 2.02 -3.84 2.85
N PHE A 80 0.76 -4.29 2.87
CA PHE A 80 0.39 -5.68 3.13
C PHE A 80 0.35 -6.58 1.88
N PHE A 81 0.42 -6.01 0.68
CA PHE A 81 0.38 -6.79 -0.56
C PHE A 81 1.76 -7.28 -1.01
N GLU A 82 2.84 -6.86 -0.35
CA GLU A 82 4.20 -7.22 -0.74
C GLU A 82 4.68 -8.52 -0.08
N GLY A 83 5.31 -9.40 -0.89
CA GLY A 83 6.02 -10.58 -0.43
C GLY A 83 5.21 -11.51 0.48
N ASP A 84 5.82 -11.89 1.60
CA ASP A 84 5.21 -12.83 2.56
C ASP A 84 4.15 -12.20 3.47
N ARG A 85 3.95 -10.88 3.40
CA ARG A 85 3.03 -10.14 4.25
C ARG A 85 1.58 -10.53 3.99
N ILE A 86 1.22 -10.79 2.73
CA ILE A 86 -0.14 -11.17 2.36
C ILE A 86 -0.57 -12.48 3.03
N ALA A 87 0.34 -13.43 3.25
CA ALA A 87 0.05 -14.67 3.95
C ALA A 87 -0.35 -14.38 5.41
N ALA A 88 0.44 -13.59 6.14
CA ALA A 88 0.15 -13.22 7.52
C ALA A 88 -1.16 -12.40 7.66
N ILE A 89 -1.46 -11.52 6.70
CA ILE A 89 -2.76 -10.81 6.68
C ILE A 89 -3.92 -11.77 6.48
N ARG A 90 -3.80 -12.72 5.57
CA ARG A 90 -4.83 -13.74 5.34
C ARG A 90 -5.05 -14.63 6.57
N GLU A 91 -3.98 -15.03 7.24
CA GLU A 91 -4.05 -15.75 8.51
C GLU A 91 -4.75 -14.92 9.60
N MET A 92 -4.39 -13.65 9.73
CA MET A 92 -5.01 -12.71 10.66
C MET A 92 -6.53 -12.60 10.40
N ILE A 93 -6.95 -12.47 9.16
CA ILE A 93 -8.36 -12.35 8.76
C ILE A 93 -9.14 -13.63 9.04
N CYS A 94 -8.54 -14.78 8.76
CA CYS A 94 -9.17 -16.09 8.90
C CYS A 94 -9.01 -16.72 10.30
N SER A 95 -8.45 -15.98 11.27
CA SER A 95 -8.29 -16.43 12.66
C SER A 95 -9.63 -16.50 13.40
N ASP A 96 -9.82 -17.55 14.19
CA ASP A 96 -11.04 -17.74 14.97
C ASP A 96 -10.96 -17.07 16.35
N THR A 97 -9.74 -16.93 16.91
CA THR A 97 -9.51 -16.36 18.23
C THR A 97 -8.61 -15.12 18.20
N VAL A 98 -8.67 -14.33 19.28
CA VAL A 98 -7.82 -13.15 19.44
C VAL A 98 -6.34 -13.54 19.48
N GLU A 99 -6.01 -14.64 20.17
CA GLU A 99 -4.63 -15.13 20.31
C GLU A 99 -4.03 -15.52 18.96
N GLN A 100 -4.80 -16.18 18.09
CA GLN A 100 -4.37 -16.51 16.74
C GLN A 100 -4.14 -15.23 15.91
N ARG A 101 -5.04 -14.27 16.04
CA ARG A 101 -4.94 -12.98 15.34
C ARG A 101 -3.73 -12.20 15.81
N GLU A 102 -3.49 -12.15 17.11
CA GLU A 102 -2.30 -11.50 17.69
C GLU A 102 -1.01 -12.17 17.25
N ALA A 103 -0.97 -13.49 17.10
CA ALA A 103 0.18 -14.21 16.57
C ALA A 103 0.51 -13.80 15.12
N ALA A 104 -0.50 -13.71 14.26
CA ALA A 104 -0.31 -13.22 12.89
C ALA A 104 0.12 -11.74 12.85
N LEU A 105 -0.46 -10.90 13.71
CA LEU A 105 -0.10 -9.49 13.83
C LEU A 105 1.34 -9.30 14.34
N ALA A 106 1.83 -10.18 15.20
CA ALA A 106 3.22 -10.15 15.67
C ALA A 106 4.25 -10.38 14.55
N ILE A 107 3.87 -11.06 13.48
CA ILE A 107 4.69 -11.22 12.27
C ILE A 107 4.71 -9.90 11.47
N LEU A 108 3.58 -9.22 11.38
CA LEU A 108 3.41 -8.00 10.60
C LEU A 108 4.00 -6.75 11.27
N GLU A 109 3.98 -6.69 12.59
CA GLU A 109 4.41 -5.50 13.37
C GLU A 109 5.83 -5.06 13.00
N PRO A 110 6.88 -5.92 13.04
CA PRO A 110 8.24 -5.50 12.70
C PRO A 110 8.40 -5.11 11.24
N MET A 111 7.65 -5.71 10.33
CA MET A 111 7.68 -5.37 8.91
C MET A 111 7.12 -3.96 8.68
N GLN A 112 5.98 -3.66 9.29
CA GLN A 112 5.33 -2.36 9.21
C GLN A 112 6.13 -1.27 9.94
N GLN A 113 6.74 -1.60 11.07
CA GLN A 113 7.66 -0.71 11.78
C GLN A 113 8.83 -0.30 10.86
N SER A 114 9.47 -1.25 10.19
CA SER A 114 10.57 -0.96 9.26
C SER A 114 10.13 -0.05 8.10
N ASP A 115 8.91 -0.21 7.59
CA ASP A 115 8.37 0.66 6.55
C ASP A 115 8.20 2.10 7.07
N PHE A 116 7.66 2.28 8.28
CA PHE A 116 7.50 3.61 8.87
C PHE A 116 8.82 4.26 9.20
N GLU A 117 9.79 3.52 9.75
CA GLU A 117 11.15 4.01 9.97
C GLU A 117 11.76 4.56 8.68
N GLY A 118 11.71 3.79 7.59
CA GLY A 118 12.20 4.24 6.29
C GLY A 118 11.44 5.43 5.71
N ILE A 119 10.12 5.53 5.92
CA ILE A 119 9.34 6.70 5.53
C ILE A 119 9.74 7.92 6.36
N TYR A 120 9.94 7.79 7.68
CA TYR A 120 10.35 8.90 8.53
C TYR A 120 11.75 9.38 8.20
N GLU A 121 12.68 8.47 7.94
CA GLU A 121 14.03 8.82 7.48
C GLU A 121 13.96 9.62 6.16
N ALA A 122 13.20 9.13 5.17
CA ALA A 122 13.03 9.82 3.89
C ALA A 122 12.38 11.21 4.06
N MET A 123 11.45 11.37 4.98
CA MET A 123 10.72 12.61 5.21
C MET A 123 11.45 13.61 6.11
N GLU A 124 12.46 13.19 6.87
CA GLU A 124 13.43 14.05 7.56
C GLU A 124 12.79 15.24 8.32
N GLY A 125 11.90 14.93 9.27
CA GLY A 125 11.19 15.92 10.10
C GLY A 125 9.96 16.56 9.45
N CYS A 126 9.62 16.20 8.20
CA CYS A 126 8.37 16.60 7.59
C CYS A 126 7.19 15.78 8.17
N PRO A 127 5.99 16.38 8.28
CA PRO A 127 4.83 15.66 8.83
C PRO A 127 4.37 14.52 7.93
N VAL A 128 4.04 13.38 8.56
CA VAL A 128 3.50 12.19 7.89
C VAL A 128 2.14 11.88 8.49
N THR A 129 1.10 11.87 7.64
CA THR A 129 -0.25 11.45 8.03
C THR A 129 -0.47 10.01 7.63
N ILE A 130 -0.65 9.14 8.60
CA ILE A 130 -0.84 7.71 8.40
C ILE A 130 -2.31 7.37 8.57
N ARG A 131 -2.87 6.63 7.61
CA ARG A 131 -4.18 6.00 7.72
C ARG A 131 -3.98 4.55 8.12
N PHE A 132 -4.55 4.14 9.23
CA PHE A 132 -4.59 2.73 9.62
C PHE A 132 -5.44 1.93 8.63
N LEU A 133 -5.40 0.61 8.74
CA LEU A 133 -6.08 -0.31 7.83
C LEU A 133 -7.53 0.12 7.58
N ASP A 134 -7.82 0.50 6.34
CA ASP A 134 -9.12 1.05 5.96
C ASP A 134 -9.96 0.11 5.09
N PRO A 135 -9.42 -0.58 4.06
CA PRO A 135 -10.25 -1.40 3.18
C PRO A 135 -10.97 -2.55 3.92
N PRO A 136 -12.12 -3.00 3.41
CA PRO A 136 -12.78 -4.18 3.90
C PRO A 136 -11.87 -5.41 3.79
N LEU A 137 -11.97 -6.34 4.74
CA LEU A 137 -11.07 -7.50 4.82
C LEU A 137 -11.19 -8.45 3.61
N HIS A 138 -12.32 -8.45 2.91
CA HIS A 138 -12.49 -9.29 1.71
C HIS A 138 -11.55 -8.92 0.56
N GLU A 139 -10.96 -7.72 0.55
CA GLU A 139 -10.00 -7.32 -0.49
C GLU A 139 -8.65 -8.06 -0.36
N PHE A 140 -8.33 -8.61 0.80
CA PHE A 140 -7.06 -9.30 1.06
C PHE A 140 -7.14 -10.82 0.89
N VAL A 141 -8.34 -11.39 0.96
CA VAL A 141 -8.50 -12.85 0.87
C VAL A 141 -8.43 -13.34 -0.56
N PRO A 142 -7.95 -14.60 -0.78
CA PRO A 142 -7.80 -15.13 -2.11
C PRO A 142 -9.15 -15.41 -2.78
N THR A 143 -9.18 -15.28 -4.12
CA THR A 143 -10.33 -15.63 -4.98
C THR A 143 -10.07 -16.92 -5.76
N GLU A 144 -8.79 -17.24 -6.04
CA GLU A 144 -8.39 -18.42 -6.80
C GLU A 144 -8.40 -19.67 -5.92
N GLU A 145 -8.91 -20.78 -6.47
CA GLU A 145 -9.05 -22.06 -5.74
C GLU A 145 -7.72 -22.57 -5.17
N ALA A 146 -6.65 -22.50 -5.95
CA ALA A 146 -5.32 -22.95 -5.53
C ALA A 146 -4.78 -22.16 -4.32
N ASP A 147 -5.05 -20.87 -4.27
CA ASP A 147 -4.64 -20.01 -3.14
C ASP A 147 -5.49 -20.27 -1.90
N ILE A 148 -6.78 -20.59 -2.09
CA ILE A 148 -7.69 -20.97 -0.99
C ILE A 148 -7.26 -22.32 -0.41
N GLU A 149 -6.92 -23.30 -1.25
CA GLU A 149 -6.40 -24.60 -0.82
C GLU A 149 -5.10 -24.45 -0.02
N LYS A 150 -4.18 -23.61 -0.51
CA LYS A 150 -2.94 -23.32 0.20
C LYS A 150 -3.20 -22.69 1.56
N LEU A 151 -4.03 -21.65 1.64
CA LEU A 151 -4.38 -20.98 2.89
C LEU A 151 -5.04 -21.95 3.88
N ALA A 152 -5.91 -22.82 3.39
CA ALA A 152 -6.56 -23.85 4.21
C ALA A 152 -5.52 -24.81 4.82
N SER A 153 -4.56 -25.28 3.99
CA SER A 153 -3.46 -26.13 4.44
C SER A 153 -2.59 -25.44 5.47
N ASP A 154 -2.19 -24.20 5.23
CA ASP A 154 -1.31 -23.43 6.11
C ASP A 154 -1.96 -23.18 7.49
N MET A 155 -3.28 -22.98 7.52
CA MET A 155 -4.04 -22.74 8.75
C MET A 155 -4.59 -24.02 9.41
N GLY A 156 -4.38 -25.20 8.81
CA GLY A 156 -4.97 -26.45 9.32
C GLY A 156 -6.50 -26.49 9.27
N LYS A 157 -7.11 -25.73 8.36
CA LYS A 157 -8.55 -25.66 8.11
C LYS A 157 -8.94 -26.42 6.85
N THR A 158 -10.21 -26.70 6.70
CA THR A 158 -10.76 -27.23 5.44
C THR A 158 -10.99 -26.08 4.44
N VAL A 159 -10.94 -26.40 3.15
CA VAL A 159 -11.26 -25.45 2.07
C VAL A 159 -12.68 -24.90 2.23
N ALA A 160 -13.63 -25.71 2.70
CA ALA A 160 -14.99 -25.29 2.94
C ALA A 160 -15.10 -24.24 4.08
N GLU A 161 -14.33 -24.39 5.14
CA GLU A 161 -14.27 -23.40 6.23
C GLU A 161 -13.71 -22.08 5.74
N ILE A 162 -12.60 -22.08 5.00
CA ILE A 162 -12.04 -20.86 4.41
C ILE A 162 -13.04 -20.18 3.46
N LYS A 163 -13.68 -20.91 2.59
CA LYS A 163 -14.72 -20.37 1.69
C LYS A 163 -15.90 -19.75 2.46
N ASN A 164 -16.31 -20.35 3.55
CA ASN A 164 -17.38 -19.79 4.39
C ASN A 164 -16.95 -18.49 5.06
N ILE A 165 -15.70 -18.39 5.55
CA ILE A 165 -15.15 -17.16 6.11
C ILE A 165 -15.14 -16.07 5.02
N ILE A 166 -14.59 -16.36 3.85
CA ILE A 166 -14.53 -15.41 2.71
C ILE A 166 -15.94 -14.93 2.33
N ALA A 167 -16.90 -15.84 2.22
CA ALA A 167 -18.29 -15.50 1.90
C ALA A 167 -18.92 -14.57 2.97
N GLY A 168 -18.59 -14.79 4.25
CA GLY A 168 -19.05 -13.95 5.35
C GLY A 168 -18.44 -12.54 5.39
N LEU A 169 -17.30 -12.34 4.73
CA LEU A 169 -16.63 -11.03 4.64
C LEU A 169 -17.18 -10.17 3.49
N HIS A 170 -17.99 -10.72 2.61
CA HIS A 170 -18.47 -10.00 1.44
C HIS A 170 -19.40 -8.86 1.82
N GLU A 171 -19.09 -7.66 1.36
CA GLU A 171 -19.86 -6.45 1.65
C GLU A 171 -20.80 -6.11 0.50
N PHE A 172 -22.06 -5.83 0.81
CA PHE A 172 -23.01 -5.33 -0.19
C PHE A 172 -22.62 -3.94 -0.71
N ASN A 173 -22.15 -3.08 0.20
CA ASN A 173 -21.57 -1.78 -0.13
C ASN A 173 -20.21 -1.62 0.57
N PRO A 174 -19.09 -1.81 -0.15
CA PRO A 174 -17.75 -1.72 0.45
C PRO A 174 -17.45 -0.37 1.12
N MET A 175 -18.06 0.72 0.64
CA MET A 175 -17.84 2.07 1.22
C MET A 175 -18.47 2.21 2.61
N MET A 176 -19.58 1.52 2.86
CA MET A 176 -20.34 1.57 4.12
C MET A 176 -20.14 0.33 4.99
N GLY A 177 -19.34 -0.62 4.54
CA GLY A 177 -19.12 -1.91 5.16
C GLY A 177 -18.26 -1.88 6.42
N HIS A 178 -17.83 -3.07 6.86
CA HIS A 178 -16.98 -3.29 8.03
C HIS A 178 -15.53 -2.94 7.71
N ARG A 179 -15.20 -1.67 7.78
CA ARG A 179 -13.89 -1.10 7.43
C ARG A 179 -13.52 0.10 8.32
N GLY A 180 -12.26 0.54 8.24
CA GLY A 180 -11.76 1.73 8.90
C GLY A 180 -12.02 1.72 10.42
N CYS A 181 -12.66 2.75 10.94
CA CYS A 181 -12.93 2.86 12.37
C CYS A 181 -13.84 1.74 12.91
N ARG A 182 -14.79 1.23 12.12
CA ARG A 182 -15.63 0.10 12.54
C ARG A 182 -14.79 -1.18 12.71
N LEU A 183 -13.85 -1.42 11.80
CA LEU A 183 -12.90 -2.53 11.91
C LEU A 183 -12.02 -2.39 13.16
N ALA A 184 -11.49 -1.20 13.44
CA ALA A 184 -10.67 -0.91 14.61
C ALA A 184 -11.42 -1.10 15.96
N VAL A 185 -12.75 -0.91 15.96
CA VAL A 185 -13.57 -1.17 17.14
C VAL A 185 -13.80 -2.67 17.34
N THR A 186 -14.05 -3.41 16.26
CA THR A 186 -14.32 -4.86 16.33
C THR A 186 -13.06 -5.69 16.59
N TYR A 187 -11.94 -5.27 16.00
CA TYR A 187 -10.62 -5.91 16.12
C TYR A 187 -9.58 -4.90 16.64
N PRO A 188 -9.67 -4.47 17.90
CA PRO A 188 -8.81 -3.42 18.45
C PRO A 188 -7.33 -3.80 18.44
N GLU A 189 -7.00 -5.09 18.43
CA GLU A 189 -5.63 -5.60 18.35
C GLU A 189 -4.93 -5.17 17.05
N ILE A 190 -5.66 -5.02 15.93
CA ILE A 190 -5.10 -4.52 14.66
C ILE A 190 -4.64 -3.06 14.83
N ALA A 191 -5.52 -2.21 15.35
CA ALA A 191 -5.19 -0.80 15.58
C ALA A 191 -4.08 -0.63 16.62
N ALA A 192 -4.06 -1.48 17.66
CA ALA A 192 -3.01 -1.47 18.67
C ALA A 192 -1.64 -1.85 18.07
N MET A 193 -1.59 -2.88 17.21
CA MET A 193 -0.37 -3.27 16.50
C MET A 193 0.14 -2.14 15.62
N GLN A 194 -0.73 -1.55 14.76
CA GLN A 194 -0.33 -0.45 13.88
C GLN A 194 0.14 0.77 14.67
N THR A 195 -0.51 1.08 15.80
CA THR A 195 -0.06 2.16 16.68
C THR A 195 1.35 1.91 17.22
N ARG A 196 1.64 0.68 17.67
CA ARG A 196 3.01 0.34 18.12
C ARG A 196 4.03 0.47 16.99
N ALA A 197 3.71 -0.03 15.80
CA ALA A 197 4.60 0.07 14.64
C ALA A 197 4.90 1.51 14.22
N VAL A 198 3.96 2.44 14.44
CA VAL A 198 4.11 3.87 14.12
C VAL A 198 4.98 4.60 15.15
N ILE A 199 4.94 4.19 16.45
CA ILE A 199 5.54 4.95 17.56
C ILE A 199 6.93 4.43 17.92
N LYS A 200 7.19 3.15 17.74
CA LYS A 200 8.50 2.53 18.03
C LYS A 200 9.58 3.01 17.06
#